data_298e0301f66e91f43baed7969c78d72b
#
_entry.id   298e0301f66e91f43baed7969c78d72b
#
_cell.length_a   1.000
_cell.length_b   1.000
_cell.length_c   1.000
_cell.angle_alpha   90.00
_cell.angle_beta   90.00
_cell.angle_gamma   90.00
#
_symmetry.space_group_name_H-M   'P 1'
#
loop_
_entity.id
_entity.type
_entity.pdbx_description
1 polymer ?
#
loop_
_entity_poly.entity_id
_entity_poly.type
_entity_poly.pdbx_seq_one_letter_code
_entity_poly.pdbx_strand_id
1 'polypeptide(L)'
;MGAHPSAVTLQELIELPEEITRTRRCFLLHVRPEKLAEYVEVHQQVWPTMLAALRETGWRNYSLFLHPEDGLVVGCFEADDVAATQALMDDHPVNARWQAEMAQYFVEGSHPEPLLPYFHLA
;
A
#
# COMPACT_ATOMS: atom_id res chain seq x y z
N MET A 1 -15.10 -36.30 6.20
CA MET A 1 -15.14 -35.57 6.05
C MET A 1 -15.00 -34.50 6.19
N GLY A 2 -14.75 -34.47 6.39
CA GLY A 2 -14.49 -33.26 7.00
C GLY A 2 -14.93 -32.02 6.37
N ALA A 3 -15.17 -32.07 5.21
CA ALA A 3 -15.59 -30.87 4.51
C ALA A 3 -16.85 -30.32 5.15
N HIS A 4 -16.83 -29.09 5.51
CA HIS A 4 -18.00 -28.40 5.95
C HIS A 4 -18.80 -27.99 4.74
N PRO A 5 -19.99 -28.52 4.57
CA PRO A 5 -20.81 -28.09 3.44
C PRO A 5 -21.13 -26.61 3.50
N SER A 6 -21.14 -26.08 4.71
CA SER A 6 -21.38 -24.67 4.92
C SER A 6 -20.11 -23.96 5.32
N ALA A 7 -18.98 -24.40 4.78
CA ALA A 7 -17.70 -23.79 5.11
C ALA A 7 -17.77 -22.29 4.92
N VAL A 8 -17.31 -21.55 5.92
CA VAL A 8 -17.22 -20.11 5.83
C VAL A 8 -16.23 -19.72 4.76
N THR A 9 -16.53 -18.69 4.03
CA THR A 9 -15.62 -18.16 3.03
C THR A 9 -14.48 -17.43 3.72
N LEU A 10 -13.39 -17.24 2.99
CA LEU A 10 -12.29 -16.43 3.50
C LEU A 10 -12.78 -15.03 3.89
N GLN A 11 -13.65 -14.46 3.09
CA GLN A 11 -14.21 -13.14 3.34
C GLN A 11 -14.92 -13.07 4.68
N GLU A 12 -15.67 -14.09 5.02
CA GLU A 12 -16.39 -14.17 6.30
C GLU A 12 -15.44 -14.31 7.48
N LEU A 13 -14.36 -15.07 7.29
CA LEU A 13 -13.36 -15.30 8.34
C LEU A 13 -12.56 -14.05 8.69
N ILE A 14 -12.32 -13.19 7.72
CA ILE A 14 -11.47 -12.02 7.92
C ILE A 14 -12.26 -10.76 8.22
N GLU A 15 -13.51 -10.90 8.62
CA GLU A 15 -14.35 -9.76 8.96
C GLU A 15 -13.82 -9.08 10.23
N LEU A 16 -13.42 -7.83 10.09
CA LEU A 16 -12.94 -7.00 11.19
C LEU A 16 -13.86 -5.80 11.39
N PRO A 17 -13.79 -5.15 12.57
CA PRO A 17 -14.55 -3.91 12.78
C PRO A 17 -14.28 -2.92 11.65
N GLU A 18 -15.31 -2.24 11.23
CA GLU A 18 -15.23 -1.28 10.12
C GLU A 18 -14.20 -0.17 10.41
N GLU A 19 -14.02 0.19 11.66
CA GLU A 19 -13.01 1.17 12.05
C GLU A 19 -11.60 0.76 11.60
N ILE A 20 -11.26 -0.53 11.73
CA ILE A 20 -9.93 -1.02 11.35
C ILE A 20 -9.74 -0.91 9.84
N THR A 21 -10.72 -1.33 9.07
CA THR A 21 -10.62 -1.27 7.60
C THR A 21 -10.70 0.14 7.06
N ARG A 22 -11.35 1.05 7.78
CA ARG A 22 -11.45 2.45 7.38
C ARG A 22 -10.17 3.22 7.65
N THR A 23 -9.45 2.88 8.74
CA THR A 23 -8.32 3.69 9.21
C THR A 23 -6.96 3.10 8.91
N ARG A 24 -6.88 1.88 8.41
CA ARG A 24 -5.62 1.20 8.12
C ARG A 24 -5.68 0.55 6.75
N ARG A 25 -4.58 0.64 6.03
CA ARG A 25 -4.48 0.01 4.71
C ARG A 25 -3.06 -0.45 4.46
N CYS A 26 -2.95 -1.67 3.91
CA CYS A 26 -1.69 -2.20 3.43
C CYS A 26 -1.86 -2.62 1.98
N PHE A 27 -0.78 -2.55 1.23
CA PHE A 27 -0.80 -2.94 -0.18
C PHE A 27 0.54 -3.53 -0.57
N LEU A 28 0.53 -4.23 -1.68
CA LEU A 28 1.68 -4.96 -2.20
C LEU A 28 2.12 -4.33 -3.51
N LEU A 29 3.44 -4.15 -3.66
CA LEU A 29 4.05 -3.66 -4.89
C LEU A 29 5.10 -4.65 -5.36
N HIS A 30 5.30 -4.71 -6.68
CA HIS A 30 6.29 -5.60 -7.28
C HIS A 30 7.35 -4.75 -7.98
N VAL A 31 8.50 -4.60 -7.34
CA VAL A 31 9.64 -3.87 -7.90
C VAL A 31 10.51 -4.84 -8.69
N ARG A 32 11.04 -4.39 -9.82
CA ARG A 32 11.99 -5.18 -10.58
C ARG A 32 13.22 -5.44 -9.73
N PRO A 33 13.61 -6.71 -9.52
CA PRO A 33 14.75 -7.01 -8.63
C PRO A 33 16.03 -6.31 -9.06
N GLU A 34 16.27 -6.18 -10.37
CA GLU A 34 17.48 -5.52 -10.89
C GLU A 34 17.50 -4.01 -10.67
N LYS A 35 16.36 -3.42 -10.33
CA LYS A 35 16.24 -1.97 -10.07
C LYS A 35 15.99 -1.65 -8.61
N LEU A 36 16.06 -2.66 -7.76
CA LEU A 36 15.69 -2.50 -6.36
C LEU A 36 16.55 -1.49 -5.62
N ALA A 37 17.86 -1.50 -5.86
CA ALA A 37 18.77 -0.56 -5.20
C ALA A 37 18.41 0.89 -5.56
N GLU A 38 18.15 1.16 -6.83
CA GLU A 38 17.76 2.49 -7.28
C GLU A 38 16.41 2.91 -6.67
N TYR A 39 15.47 1.99 -6.62
CA TYR A 39 14.15 2.24 -6.04
C TYR A 39 14.26 2.65 -4.57
N VAL A 40 15.07 1.94 -3.79
CA VAL A 40 15.29 2.25 -2.38
C VAL A 40 15.98 3.59 -2.22
N GLU A 41 16.99 3.85 -3.04
CA GLU A 41 17.74 5.12 -2.99
C GLU A 41 16.83 6.32 -3.26
N VAL A 42 15.94 6.21 -4.25
CA VAL A 42 14.98 7.26 -4.57
C VAL A 42 14.07 7.53 -3.38
N HIS A 43 13.70 6.49 -2.63
CA HIS A 43 12.82 6.64 -1.47
C HIS A 43 13.54 7.19 -0.24
N GLN A 44 14.85 7.31 -0.26
CA GLN A 44 15.59 8.00 0.79
C GLN A 44 15.61 9.51 0.57
N GLN A 45 15.16 9.95 -0.60
CA GLN A 45 15.10 11.36 -0.98
C GLN A 45 13.76 11.67 -1.65
N VAL A 46 12.68 11.28 -1.00
CA VAL A 46 11.35 11.60 -1.51
C VAL A 46 11.18 13.11 -1.62
N TRP A 47 10.61 13.55 -2.71
CA TRP A 47 10.41 14.99 -2.96
C TRP A 47 9.69 15.66 -1.80
N PRO A 48 10.16 16.82 -1.33
CA PRO A 48 9.45 17.54 -0.28
C PRO A 48 8.00 17.85 -0.62
N THR A 49 7.71 18.13 -1.89
CA THR A 49 6.34 18.38 -2.35
C THR A 49 5.47 17.11 -2.25
N MET A 50 6.06 15.94 -2.47
CA MET A 50 5.36 14.67 -2.34
C MET A 50 5.06 14.37 -0.87
N LEU A 51 6.03 14.61 0.01
CA LEU A 51 5.84 14.43 1.45
C LEU A 51 4.75 15.37 1.97
N ALA A 52 4.75 16.61 1.51
CA ALA A 52 3.74 17.59 1.89
C ALA A 52 2.35 17.13 1.43
N ALA A 53 2.24 16.64 0.20
CA ALA A 53 0.98 16.17 -0.35
C ALA A 53 0.43 14.99 0.45
N LEU A 54 1.28 14.05 0.85
CA LEU A 54 0.87 12.92 1.68
C LEU A 54 0.29 13.41 3.00
N ARG A 55 0.96 14.35 3.67
CA ARG A 55 0.47 14.91 4.94
C ARG A 55 -0.83 15.68 4.76
N GLU A 56 -0.90 16.52 3.73
CA GLU A 56 -2.09 17.33 3.45
C GLU A 56 -3.32 16.49 3.16
N THR A 57 -3.14 15.36 2.49
CA THR A 57 -4.24 14.46 2.16
C THR A 57 -4.59 13.50 3.27
N GLY A 58 -3.84 13.51 4.38
CA GLY A 58 -4.20 12.77 5.58
C GLY A 58 -3.47 11.46 5.82
N TRP A 59 -2.42 11.18 5.05
CA TRP A 59 -1.61 9.97 5.27
C TRP A 59 -0.80 10.12 6.55
N ARG A 60 -0.87 9.11 7.39
CA ARG A 60 -0.10 9.06 8.64
C ARG A 60 0.54 7.70 8.79
N ASN A 61 1.67 7.68 9.49
CA ASN A 61 2.35 6.45 9.86
C ASN A 61 2.55 5.51 8.67
N TYR A 62 3.01 6.09 7.56
CA TYR A 62 3.19 5.37 6.31
C TYR A 62 4.59 4.76 6.27
N SER A 63 4.65 3.45 6.12
CA SER A 63 5.91 2.70 6.05
C SER A 63 5.91 1.76 4.85
N LEU A 64 7.08 1.61 4.27
CA LEU A 64 7.32 0.66 3.19
C LEU A 64 8.30 -0.39 3.70
N PHE A 65 7.94 -1.66 3.50
CA PHE A 65 8.78 -2.79 3.89
C PHE A 65 9.18 -3.56 2.64
N LEU A 66 10.40 -4.07 2.62
CA LEU A 66 11.00 -4.66 1.44
C LEU A 66 11.41 -6.10 1.69
N HIS A 67 11.12 -6.97 0.72
CA HIS A 67 11.68 -8.30 0.67
C HIS A 67 12.75 -8.31 -0.44
N PRO A 68 14.06 -8.25 -0.08
CA PRO A 68 15.11 -7.99 -1.06
C PRO A 68 15.28 -9.08 -2.12
N GLU A 69 14.93 -10.31 -1.79
CA GLU A 69 15.19 -11.46 -2.69
C GLU A 69 14.35 -11.40 -3.97
N ASP A 70 13.13 -10.88 -3.89
CA ASP A 70 12.21 -10.91 -5.02
C ASP A 70 11.64 -9.53 -5.39
N GLY A 71 12.04 -8.47 -4.68
CA GLY A 71 11.56 -7.13 -4.97
C GLY A 71 10.15 -6.84 -4.48
N LEU A 72 9.63 -7.68 -3.60
CA LEU A 72 8.31 -7.47 -3.05
C LEU A 72 8.35 -6.33 -2.03
N VAL A 73 7.41 -5.40 -2.14
CA VAL A 73 7.30 -4.26 -1.22
C VAL A 73 5.91 -4.25 -0.61
N VAL A 74 5.84 -4.08 0.70
CA VAL A 74 4.57 -3.92 1.42
C VAL A 74 4.51 -2.50 1.95
N GLY A 75 3.46 -1.77 1.59
CA GLY A 75 3.21 -0.44 2.13
C GLY A 75 2.04 -0.48 3.11
N CYS A 76 2.19 0.20 4.24
CA CYS A 76 1.13 0.28 5.25
C CYS A 76 1.00 1.72 5.71
N PHE A 77 -0.24 2.20 5.83
CA PHE A 77 -0.47 3.55 6.33
C PHE A 77 -1.79 3.63 7.11
N GLU A 78 -1.93 4.73 7.83
CA GLU A 78 -3.11 5.06 8.61
C GLU A 78 -3.68 6.39 8.15
N ALA A 79 -4.97 6.55 8.31
CA ALA A 79 -5.67 7.80 8.04
C ALA A 79 -7.02 7.77 8.76
N ASP A 80 -7.68 8.90 8.82
CA ASP A 80 -9.04 8.93 9.37
C ASP A 80 -10.01 8.13 8.49
N ASP A 81 -9.75 8.16 7.18
CA ASP A 81 -10.50 7.38 6.19
C ASP A 81 -9.53 7.09 5.04
N VAL A 82 -9.01 5.87 4.99
CA VAL A 82 -7.98 5.52 4.01
C VAL A 82 -8.47 5.59 2.57
N ALA A 83 -9.74 5.27 2.33
CA ALA A 83 -10.29 5.35 0.98
C ALA A 83 -10.37 6.78 0.49
N ALA A 84 -10.86 7.69 1.34
CA ALA A 84 -10.96 9.11 1.00
C ALA A 84 -9.57 9.73 0.81
N THR A 85 -8.65 9.43 1.70
CA THR A 85 -7.28 9.92 1.65
C THR A 85 -6.56 9.44 0.40
N GLN A 86 -6.75 8.19 0.03
CA GLN A 86 -6.15 7.64 -1.18
C GLN A 86 -6.73 8.30 -2.43
N ALA A 87 -8.03 8.55 -2.45
CA ALA A 87 -8.68 9.23 -3.57
C ALA A 87 -8.14 10.66 -3.75
N LEU A 88 -7.94 11.38 -2.64
CA LEU A 88 -7.34 12.73 -2.69
C LEU A 88 -5.93 12.67 -3.27
N MET A 89 -5.15 11.68 -2.89
CA MET A 89 -3.79 11.53 -3.38
C MET A 89 -3.77 11.14 -4.85
N ASP A 90 -4.69 10.28 -5.29
CA ASP A 90 -4.79 9.87 -6.69
C ASP A 90 -5.06 11.06 -7.61
N ASP A 91 -5.77 12.07 -7.12
CA ASP A 91 -6.09 13.27 -7.87
C ASP A 91 -5.03 14.37 -7.74
N HIS A 92 -4.03 14.18 -6.90
CA HIS A 92 -3.03 15.21 -6.65
C HIS A 92 -2.00 15.28 -7.77
N PRO A 93 -1.73 16.47 -8.33
CA PRO A 93 -0.77 16.59 -9.44
C PRO A 93 0.62 16.08 -9.15
N VAL A 94 1.13 16.28 -7.92
CA VAL A 94 2.48 15.81 -7.58
C VAL A 94 2.53 14.29 -7.58
N ASN A 95 1.44 13.63 -7.19
CA ASN A 95 1.39 12.17 -7.20
C ASN A 95 1.48 11.63 -8.63
N ALA A 96 0.81 12.27 -9.57
CA ALA A 96 0.89 11.86 -10.96
C ALA A 96 2.34 11.90 -11.46
N ARG A 97 3.08 12.95 -11.13
CA ARG A 97 4.49 13.06 -11.50
C ARG A 97 5.35 12.02 -10.79
N TRP A 98 5.12 11.80 -9.50
CA TRP A 98 5.85 10.79 -8.74
C TRP A 98 5.61 9.40 -9.31
N GLN A 99 4.36 9.05 -9.60
CA GLN A 99 4.04 7.74 -10.15
C GLN A 99 4.65 7.54 -11.53
N ALA A 100 4.70 8.59 -12.35
CA ALA A 100 5.35 8.52 -13.65
C ALA A 100 6.84 8.22 -13.52
N GLU A 101 7.52 8.82 -12.54
CA GLU A 101 8.92 8.54 -12.26
C GLU A 101 9.13 7.13 -11.73
N MET A 102 8.24 6.67 -10.87
CA MET A 102 8.37 5.36 -10.24
C MET A 102 8.04 4.21 -11.18
N ALA A 103 7.30 4.46 -12.25
CA ALA A 103 6.85 3.41 -13.16
C ALA A 103 8.00 2.55 -13.71
N GLN A 104 9.17 3.13 -13.88
CA GLN A 104 10.34 2.42 -14.40
C GLN A 104 10.84 1.31 -13.47
N TYR A 105 10.49 1.38 -12.20
CA TYR A 105 10.98 0.43 -11.20
C TYR A 105 10.08 -0.77 -11.02
N PHE A 106 8.85 -0.69 -11.46
CA PHE A 106 7.88 -1.76 -11.24
C PHE A 106 7.89 -2.80 -12.35
N VAL A 107 7.52 -4.02 -11.98
CA VAL A 107 7.36 -5.11 -12.94
C VAL A 107 6.26 -4.70 -13.92
N GLU A 108 6.52 -4.89 -15.21
CA GLU A 108 5.58 -4.52 -16.26
C GLU A 108 4.24 -5.24 -16.07
N GLY A 109 3.16 -4.47 -16.17
CA GLY A 109 1.81 -4.99 -15.99
C GLY A 109 1.38 -5.15 -14.54
N SER A 110 2.29 -4.94 -13.58
CA SER A 110 1.92 -5.00 -12.18
C SER A 110 1.24 -3.69 -11.73
N HIS A 111 0.50 -3.78 -10.66
CA HIS A 111 -0.17 -2.65 -10.05
C HIS A 111 -0.24 -2.89 -8.55
N PRO A 112 -0.48 -1.85 -7.75
CA PRO A 112 -0.63 -2.05 -6.31
C PRO A 112 -1.79 -3.00 -6.02
N GLU A 113 -1.54 -3.97 -5.14
CA GLU A 113 -2.55 -4.97 -4.77
C GLU A 113 -2.95 -4.76 -3.32
N PRO A 114 -4.23 -4.55 -3.03
CA PRO A 114 -4.67 -4.37 -1.66
C PRO A 114 -4.50 -5.64 -0.85
N LEU A 115 -4.06 -5.49 0.39
CA LEU A 115 -3.97 -6.59 1.34
C LEU A 115 -5.14 -6.46 2.32
N LEU A 116 -5.71 -7.60 2.71
CA LEU A 116 -6.85 -7.61 3.61
C LEU A 116 -6.37 -7.83 5.04
N PRO A 117 -6.75 -6.96 6.00
CA PRO A 117 -6.44 -7.20 7.39
C PRO A 117 -7.29 -8.37 7.91
N TYR A 118 -6.70 -9.22 8.71
CA TYR A 118 -7.46 -10.32 9.32
C TYR A 118 -7.25 -10.43 10.83
N PHE A 119 -6.37 -9.64 11.38
CA PHE A 119 -6.11 -9.59 12.81
C PHE A 119 -5.56 -8.22 13.16
N HIS A 120 -6.03 -7.66 14.27
CA HIS A 120 -5.50 -6.39 14.77
C HIS A 120 -5.50 -6.40 16.29
N LEU A 121 -4.34 -6.10 16.86
CA LEU A 121 -4.16 -5.90 18.30
C LEU A 121 -3.94 -4.41 18.55
N ALA A 122 -4.86 -3.82 19.31
CA ALA A 122 -4.75 -2.41 19.68
C ALA A 122 -3.65 -2.18 20.73
#